data_ea2a8bdf075647128f362d5d2e78efda
#
_entry.id   ea2a8bdf075647128f362d5d2e78efda
#
_cell.length_a   1.000
_cell.length_b   1.000
_cell.length_c   1.000
_cell.angle_alpha   90.00
_cell.angle_beta   90.00
_cell.angle_gamma   90.00
#
_symmetry.space_group_name_H-M   'P 1'
#
loop_
_entity.id
_entity.type
_entity.pdbx_description
1 polymer ?
#
loop_
_entity_poly.entity_id
_entity_poly.type
_entity_poly.pdbx_seq_one_letter_code
_entity_poly.pdbx_strand_id
1 'polypeptide(L)'
;MAVMTKAKSLAAAAGFAVSLMVGGATYAHAEDVTLTMAVPDWPPTRVMKKFFDEQYKPASGNKVSLNVDFIPWPDFYTRVNASLTSGEKKYNFIVSDSQWLGAFVEGGYYRKINDLVDADPDFKKTMEQIHPAVYNAYSTYPYKSKELYGFPQFPDVLVTYGRKDVLCDDGEQAAYKAKYNEKLPCTGDEISNMDWNTFEHVGEFFQRKKGDKLAGKVLDDDFYGIAYQAGKGYDFSTSSVHTFMWQHGGSIWDETKVPDGHAEGVVNSPKSIEGMEHFLKLLKYMPPVVKTGTMDIFVSDQLFREGKVAMNVDWVGLGEASLDPKSSKVSDKLVFGMAPGLKGADGKINHTEQIGGQPFVLTTWTTDTQIKEAVGFVKWWLSPEIQNQFAAAGGQSAIKSVYSDPKYATYRPWNKAFADSLDWQQDMWHVPQFFDLLTQQQDQFDLAITGKQDAKTTMDNVAKYQEDLLKNAGLIK
;
A
#
# COMPACT_ATOMS: atom_id res chain seq x y z
N MET A 1 -13.78 -77.52 -49.38
CA MET A 1 -12.71 -78.26 -50.13
C MET A 1 -11.45 -77.87 -49.48
N ALA A 2 -10.98 -78.74 -48.72
CA ALA A 2 -9.81 -79.60 -48.87
C ALA A 2 -8.53 -78.80 -48.47
N VAL A 3 -7.83 -79.12 -47.52
CA VAL A 3 -7.26 -80.29 -46.90
C VAL A 3 -5.75 -80.19 -46.79
N MET A 4 -5.26 -80.39 -45.57
CA MET A 4 -4.04 -81.14 -45.17
C MET A 4 -2.63 -80.40 -45.33
N THR A 5 -1.91 -80.37 -44.35
CA THR A 5 -1.21 -81.22 -43.35
C THR A 5 0.32 -81.19 -43.52
N LYS A 6 0.97 -81.23 -42.42
CA LYS A 6 2.22 -81.87 -41.91
C LYS A 6 3.34 -80.89 -41.53
N ALA A 7 3.71 -80.81 -40.32
CA ALA A 7 4.34 -81.69 -39.32
C ALA A 7 5.90 -81.77 -39.42
N LYS A 8 6.50 -81.51 -38.24
CA LYS A 8 7.84 -81.92 -37.68
C LYS A 8 9.06 -81.15 -38.19
N SER A 9 9.93 -80.67 -37.30
CA SER A 9 10.72 -81.39 -36.34
C SER A 9 11.50 -80.46 -35.36
N LEU A 10 11.79 -80.98 -34.18
CA LEU A 10 12.60 -80.44 -33.11
C LEU A 10 14.02 -80.08 -33.54
N ALA A 11 14.55 -78.97 -32.99
CA ALA A 11 15.95 -78.88 -32.59
C ALA A 11 16.06 -77.92 -31.39
N ALA A 12 16.54 -78.46 -30.27
CA ALA A 12 16.83 -77.75 -29.07
C ALA A 12 18.20 -76.99 -29.24
N ALA A 13 18.20 -75.69 -28.92
CA ALA A 13 19.42 -74.96 -28.67
C ALA A 13 19.23 -74.11 -27.42
N ALA A 14 19.99 -74.45 -26.37
CA ALA A 14 20.09 -73.68 -25.13
C ALA A 14 20.83 -72.37 -25.44
N GLY A 15 20.10 -71.27 -25.27
CA GLY A 15 20.65 -69.91 -25.33
C GLY A 15 20.50 -69.22 -23.98
N PHE A 16 21.61 -68.87 -23.36
CA PHE A 16 21.71 -68.07 -22.14
C PHE A 16 21.00 -66.70 -22.35
N ALA A 17 19.90 -66.50 -21.68
CA ALA A 17 19.25 -65.14 -21.63
C ALA A 17 19.93 -64.33 -20.53
N VAL A 18 20.82 -63.40 -20.92
CA VAL A 18 21.30 -62.31 -20.05
C VAL A 18 20.15 -61.29 -19.97
N SER A 19 19.45 -61.30 -18.83
CA SER A 19 18.48 -60.25 -18.49
C SER A 19 19.22 -58.95 -18.17
N LEU A 20 19.34 -58.04 -19.15
CA LEU A 20 19.66 -56.65 -18.91
C LEU A 20 18.47 -56.02 -18.15
N MET A 21 18.56 -55.92 -16.83
CA MET A 21 17.72 -55.00 -16.06
C MET A 21 18.13 -53.57 -16.46
N VAL A 22 17.42 -52.99 -17.42
CA VAL A 22 17.40 -51.55 -17.63
C VAL A 22 16.62 -50.99 -16.45
N GLY A 23 17.33 -50.57 -15.41
CA GLY A 23 16.77 -49.74 -14.35
C GLY A 23 16.27 -48.45 -14.96
N GLY A 24 14.99 -48.42 -15.28
CA GLY A 24 14.29 -47.16 -15.62
C GLY A 24 14.38 -46.24 -14.41
N ALA A 25 15.32 -45.28 -14.45
CA ALA A 25 15.21 -44.13 -13.57
C ALA A 25 13.88 -43.45 -13.90
N THR A 26 12.87 -43.73 -13.09
CA THR A 26 11.67 -42.91 -13.07
C THR A 26 12.14 -41.53 -12.65
N TYR A 27 12.35 -40.64 -13.62
CA TYR A 27 12.40 -39.21 -13.35
C TYR A 27 11.03 -38.88 -12.73
N ALA A 28 11.00 -38.72 -11.41
CA ALA A 28 9.85 -38.14 -10.76
C ALA A 28 9.68 -36.76 -11.39
N HIS A 29 8.72 -36.62 -12.30
CA HIS A 29 8.27 -35.31 -12.75
C HIS A 29 7.87 -34.59 -11.45
N ALA A 30 8.60 -33.56 -11.07
CA ALA A 30 8.13 -32.69 -10.02
C ALA A 30 6.75 -32.18 -10.44
N GLU A 31 5.77 -32.44 -9.58
CA GLU A 31 4.38 -32.08 -9.84
C GLU A 31 4.27 -30.56 -10.04
N ASP A 32 3.62 -30.11 -11.12
CA ASP A 32 3.42 -28.71 -11.39
C ASP A 32 2.55 -28.08 -10.29
N VAL A 33 3.09 -27.12 -9.56
CA VAL A 33 2.41 -26.46 -8.45
C VAL A 33 1.65 -25.23 -8.93
N THR A 34 0.38 -25.16 -8.60
CA THR A 34 -0.43 -23.97 -8.83
C THR A 34 -0.68 -23.23 -7.53
N LEU A 35 -0.30 -21.96 -7.48
CA LEU A 35 -0.68 -21.01 -6.44
C LEU A 35 -1.87 -20.19 -6.94
N THR A 36 -2.84 -19.95 -6.08
CA THR A 36 -3.98 -19.06 -6.35
C THR A 36 -3.91 -17.88 -5.40
N MET A 37 -3.82 -16.67 -5.94
CA MET A 37 -3.57 -15.46 -5.19
C MET A 37 -4.70 -14.43 -5.37
N ALA A 38 -5.17 -13.83 -4.27
CA ALA A 38 -5.94 -12.59 -4.32
C ALA A 38 -5.01 -11.39 -4.23
N VAL A 39 -5.24 -10.38 -5.06
CA VAL A 39 -4.47 -9.13 -5.05
C VAL A 39 -5.36 -7.93 -5.32
N PRO A 40 -5.04 -6.73 -4.80
CA PRO A 40 -5.69 -5.51 -5.26
C PRO A 40 -5.32 -5.23 -6.72
N ASP A 41 -6.30 -4.74 -7.49
CA ASP A 41 -6.08 -4.38 -8.89
C ASP A 41 -5.51 -2.97 -9.03
N TRP A 42 -4.19 -2.87 -9.02
CA TRP A 42 -3.47 -1.64 -9.17
C TRP A 42 -2.06 -1.85 -9.78
N PRO A 43 -1.33 -0.77 -10.17
CA PRO A 43 -0.09 -0.91 -10.92
C PRO A 43 0.97 -1.82 -10.29
N PRO A 44 1.32 -1.73 -8.99
CA PRO A 44 2.36 -2.57 -8.40
C PRO A 44 2.09 -4.07 -8.48
N THR A 45 0.84 -4.51 -8.26
CA THR A 45 0.49 -5.94 -8.34
C THR A 45 0.46 -6.46 -9.77
N ARG A 46 0.15 -5.59 -10.73
CA ARG A 46 0.27 -5.90 -12.17
C ARG A 46 1.74 -6.10 -12.56
N VAL A 47 2.65 -5.26 -12.07
CA VAL A 47 4.10 -5.41 -12.28
C VAL A 47 4.60 -6.70 -11.61
N MET A 48 4.19 -6.99 -10.38
CA MET A 48 4.53 -8.22 -9.67
C MET A 48 4.12 -9.46 -10.48
N LYS A 49 2.89 -9.51 -11.00
CA LYS A 49 2.43 -10.64 -11.82
C LYS A 49 3.24 -10.77 -13.11
N LYS A 50 3.53 -9.65 -13.77
CA LYS A 50 4.39 -9.63 -14.95
C LYS A 50 5.78 -10.21 -14.65
N PHE A 51 6.41 -9.80 -13.55
CA PHE A 51 7.71 -10.32 -13.13
C PHE A 51 7.68 -11.80 -12.80
N PHE A 52 6.58 -12.24 -12.17
CA PHE A 52 6.37 -13.67 -11.94
C PHE A 52 6.38 -14.45 -13.26
N ASP A 53 5.59 -14.04 -14.24
CA ASP A 53 5.43 -14.76 -15.51
C ASP A 53 6.69 -14.72 -16.37
N GLU A 54 7.35 -13.56 -16.45
CA GLU A 54 8.47 -13.33 -17.38
C GLU A 54 9.81 -13.77 -16.80
N GLN A 55 9.97 -13.79 -15.45
CA GLN A 55 11.27 -14.04 -14.83
C GLN A 55 11.25 -15.22 -13.85
N TYR A 56 10.35 -15.20 -12.83
CA TYR A 56 10.36 -16.24 -11.80
C TYR A 56 9.91 -17.60 -12.34
N LYS A 57 8.81 -17.67 -13.08
CA LYS A 57 8.28 -18.91 -13.63
C LYS A 57 9.31 -19.64 -14.52
N PRO A 58 9.99 -18.99 -15.49
CA PRO A 58 11.07 -19.63 -16.25
C PRO A 58 12.25 -20.07 -15.36
N ALA A 59 12.66 -19.24 -14.38
CA ALA A 59 13.75 -19.55 -13.47
C ALA A 59 13.46 -20.77 -12.59
N SER A 60 12.17 -21.00 -12.24
CA SER A 60 11.71 -22.19 -11.51
C SER A 60 11.61 -23.46 -12.41
N GLY A 61 11.99 -23.38 -13.67
CA GLY A 61 11.85 -24.46 -14.65
C GLY A 61 10.40 -24.69 -15.09
N ASN A 62 9.55 -23.65 -15.03
CA ASN A 62 8.10 -23.66 -15.32
C ASN A 62 7.26 -24.59 -14.43
N LYS A 63 7.77 -24.95 -13.24
CA LYS A 63 7.08 -25.85 -12.30
C LYS A 63 6.03 -25.17 -11.46
N VAL A 64 6.04 -23.83 -11.40
CA VAL A 64 5.11 -23.04 -10.60
C VAL A 64 4.25 -22.20 -11.52
N SER A 65 2.95 -22.24 -11.30
CA SER A 65 1.97 -21.34 -11.93
C SER A 65 1.30 -20.47 -10.88
N LEU A 66 1.01 -19.22 -11.22
CA LEU A 66 0.33 -18.28 -10.35
C LEU A 66 -0.96 -17.78 -11.00
N ASN A 67 -2.09 -18.27 -10.49
CA ASN A 67 -3.40 -17.74 -10.83
C ASN A 67 -3.69 -16.54 -9.95
N VAL A 68 -3.93 -15.37 -10.54
CA VAL A 68 -4.16 -14.13 -9.81
C VAL A 68 -5.59 -13.65 -10.03
N ASP A 69 -6.31 -13.44 -8.93
CA ASP A 69 -7.61 -12.78 -8.91
C ASP A 69 -7.36 -11.29 -8.58
N PHE A 70 -7.45 -10.43 -9.62
CA PHE A 70 -7.30 -8.99 -9.48
C PHE A 70 -8.64 -8.40 -9.03
N ILE A 71 -8.69 -7.86 -7.83
CA ILE A 71 -9.91 -7.36 -7.19
C ILE A 71 -9.82 -5.84 -7.08
N PRO A 72 -10.81 -5.06 -7.57
CA PRO A 72 -10.86 -3.62 -7.38
C PRO A 72 -10.71 -3.24 -5.90
N TRP A 73 -9.92 -2.20 -5.61
CA TRP A 73 -9.58 -1.82 -4.23
C TRP A 73 -10.82 -1.61 -3.33
N PRO A 74 -11.90 -0.93 -3.76
CA PRO A 74 -13.07 -0.74 -2.91
C PRO A 74 -13.75 -2.05 -2.46
N ASP A 75 -13.64 -3.12 -3.26
CA ASP A 75 -14.25 -4.42 -2.99
C ASP A 75 -13.29 -5.41 -2.33
N PHE A 76 -12.00 -5.07 -2.23
CA PHE A 76 -10.94 -6.02 -1.98
C PHE A 76 -11.09 -6.71 -0.62
N TYR A 77 -11.22 -5.94 0.46
CA TYR A 77 -11.44 -6.51 1.79
C TYR A 77 -12.69 -7.41 1.84
N THR A 78 -13.81 -6.89 1.37
CA THR A 78 -15.09 -7.62 1.42
C THR A 78 -15.03 -8.95 0.69
N ARG A 79 -14.41 -9.00 -0.48
CA ARG A 79 -14.29 -10.23 -1.28
C ARG A 79 -13.30 -11.22 -0.68
N VAL A 80 -12.16 -10.74 -0.18
CA VAL A 80 -11.20 -11.61 0.52
C VAL A 80 -11.80 -12.16 1.80
N ASN A 81 -12.43 -11.35 2.63
CA ASN A 81 -13.10 -11.77 3.85
C ASN A 81 -14.19 -12.83 3.56
N ALA A 82 -15.05 -12.58 2.58
CA ALA A 82 -16.08 -13.55 2.18
C ALA A 82 -15.48 -14.89 1.74
N SER A 83 -14.38 -14.86 0.97
CA SER A 83 -13.71 -16.10 0.53
C SER A 83 -13.07 -16.85 1.70
N LEU A 84 -12.41 -16.15 2.64
CA LEU A 84 -11.77 -16.78 3.80
C LEU A 84 -12.81 -17.40 4.75
N THR A 85 -13.92 -16.70 5.00
CA THR A 85 -14.95 -17.11 5.97
C THR A 85 -15.95 -18.14 5.40
N SER A 86 -16.08 -18.23 4.07
CA SER A 86 -16.99 -19.20 3.43
C SER A 86 -16.57 -20.67 3.57
N GLY A 87 -15.30 -20.93 3.92
CA GLY A 87 -14.73 -22.27 3.93
C GLY A 87 -14.34 -22.81 2.55
N GLU A 88 -14.44 -22.01 1.48
CA GLU A 88 -14.11 -22.41 0.09
C GLU A 88 -12.61 -22.73 -0.08
N LYS A 89 -11.72 -22.16 0.75
CA LYS A 89 -10.27 -22.36 0.70
C LYS A 89 -9.65 -22.03 -0.66
N LYS A 90 -10.19 -21.01 -1.34
CA LYS A 90 -9.83 -20.63 -2.71
C LYS A 90 -8.37 -20.16 -2.83
N TYR A 91 -7.92 -19.30 -1.93
CA TYR A 91 -6.60 -18.68 -2.00
C TYR A 91 -5.60 -19.39 -1.10
N ASN A 92 -4.43 -19.72 -1.65
CA ASN A 92 -3.28 -20.23 -0.89
C ASN A 92 -2.39 -19.11 -0.41
N PHE A 93 -2.38 -17.99 -1.15
CA PHE A 93 -1.47 -16.90 -1.03
C PHE A 93 -2.25 -15.60 -1.28
N ILE A 94 -2.02 -14.56 -0.51
CA ILE A 94 -2.77 -13.31 -0.62
C ILE A 94 -1.78 -12.15 -0.53
N VAL A 95 -1.95 -11.15 -1.38
CA VAL A 95 -1.43 -9.82 -1.13
C VAL A 95 -2.44 -9.16 -0.20
N SER A 96 -2.17 -9.17 1.10
CA SER A 96 -3.07 -8.71 2.15
C SER A 96 -2.93 -7.21 2.39
N ASP A 97 -3.57 -6.71 3.43
CA ASP A 97 -3.31 -5.40 4.01
C ASP A 97 -2.75 -5.59 5.42
N SER A 98 -1.92 -4.67 5.91
CA SER A 98 -1.37 -4.72 7.26
C SER A 98 -2.46 -4.75 8.33
N GLN A 99 -3.48 -3.94 8.14
CA GLN A 99 -4.62 -3.78 9.04
C GLN A 99 -5.46 -5.07 9.21
N TRP A 100 -5.37 -6.00 8.24
CA TRP A 100 -6.16 -7.25 8.29
C TRP A 100 -5.54 -8.34 9.15
N LEU A 101 -4.27 -8.20 9.54
CA LEU A 101 -3.54 -9.22 10.29
C LEU A 101 -4.30 -9.66 11.53
N GLY A 102 -4.79 -8.71 12.35
CA GLY A 102 -5.55 -9.04 13.55
C GLY A 102 -6.78 -9.91 13.26
N ALA A 103 -7.62 -9.48 12.32
CA ALA A 103 -8.86 -10.19 12.00
C ALA A 103 -8.61 -11.60 11.45
N PHE A 104 -7.64 -11.76 10.55
CA PHE A 104 -7.45 -13.04 9.86
C PHE A 104 -6.49 -13.99 10.56
N VAL A 105 -5.61 -13.48 11.44
CA VAL A 105 -4.82 -14.33 12.35
C VAL A 105 -5.70 -14.90 13.46
N GLU A 106 -6.48 -14.08 14.14
CA GLU A 106 -7.40 -14.52 15.21
C GLU A 106 -8.54 -15.41 14.63
N GLY A 107 -8.95 -15.15 13.39
CA GLY A 107 -9.89 -16.01 12.66
C GLY A 107 -9.30 -17.36 12.24
N GLY A 108 -7.99 -17.60 12.42
CA GLY A 108 -7.33 -18.84 12.04
C GLY A 108 -7.10 -19.02 10.53
N TYR A 109 -7.14 -17.92 9.76
CA TYR A 109 -6.98 -17.97 8.29
C TYR A 109 -5.54 -17.76 7.85
N TYR A 110 -4.75 -16.96 8.55
CA TYR A 110 -3.36 -16.68 8.20
C TYR A 110 -2.38 -17.56 8.97
N ARG A 111 -1.43 -18.12 8.23
CA ARG A 111 -0.41 -19.02 8.77
C ARG A 111 0.72 -18.22 9.40
N LYS A 112 1.14 -18.64 10.61
CA LYS A 112 2.40 -18.18 11.22
C LYS A 112 3.60 -18.64 10.39
N ILE A 113 4.57 -17.76 10.16
CA ILE A 113 5.67 -18.01 9.22
C ILE A 113 7.07 -18.00 9.86
N ASN A 114 7.17 -17.90 11.19
CA ASN A 114 8.47 -17.89 11.88
C ASN A 114 9.34 -19.10 11.50
N ASP A 115 8.75 -20.31 11.46
CA ASP A 115 9.44 -21.54 11.08
C ASP A 115 10.04 -21.48 9.67
N LEU A 116 9.37 -20.81 8.74
CA LEU A 116 9.81 -20.63 7.36
C LEU A 116 10.98 -19.63 7.25
N VAL A 117 10.95 -18.59 8.06
CA VAL A 117 12.01 -17.57 8.12
C VAL A 117 13.24 -18.13 8.87
N ASP A 118 13.03 -18.78 10.01
CA ASP A 118 14.11 -19.29 10.85
C ASP A 118 14.84 -20.50 10.24
N ALA A 119 14.17 -21.25 9.36
CA ALA A 119 14.77 -22.39 8.64
C ALA A 119 15.85 -21.99 7.63
N ASP A 120 15.90 -20.72 7.21
CA ASP A 120 16.86 -20.22 6.22
C ASP A 120 17.54 -18.95 6.74
N PRO A 121 18.82 -19.08 7.20
CA PRO A 121 19.55 -17.93 7.75
C PRO A 121 19.76 -16.76 6.78
N ASP A 122 19.83 -17.02 5.47
CA ASP A 122 20.02 -15.95 4.48
C ASP A 122 18.69 -15.24 4.20
N PHE A 123 17.60 -15.97 4.20
CA PHE A 123 16.27 -15.37 4.13
C PHE A 123 15.95 -14.53 5.39
N LYS A 124 16.33 -15.04 6.58
CA LYS A 124 16.20 -14.28 7.83
C LYS A 124 16.96 -12.95 7.76
N LYS A 125 18.19 -12.96 7.27
CA LYS A 125 18.97 -11.71 7.04
C LYS A 125 18.29 -10.77 6.06
N THR A 126 17.64 -11.30 5.02
CA THR A 126 16.86 -10.49 4.08
C THR A 126 15.69 -9.80 4.79
N MET A 127 14.95 -10.54 5.62
CA MET A 127 13.86 -9.97 6.43
C MET A 127 14.36 -8.91 7.42
N GLU A 128 15.55 -9.07 8.00
CA GLU A 128 16.20 -8.09 8.88
C GLU A 128 16.65 -6.81 8.14
N GLN A 129 16.75 -6.82 6.81
CA GLN A 129 17.02 -5.63 6.00
C GLN A 129 15.77 -4.80 5.68
N ILE A 130 14.59 -5.29 6.01
CA ILE A 130 13.33 -4.55 5.82
C ILE A 130 13.31 -3.35 6.77
N HIS A 131 12.85 -2.21 6.28
CA HIS A 131 12.67 -1.01 7.13
C HIS A 131 11.78 -1.33 8.34
N PRO A 132 12.15 -0.92 9.58
CA PRO A 132 11.44 -1.34 10.79
C PRO A 132 9.93 -1.01 10.80
N ALA A 133 9.53 0.15 10.27
CA ALA A 133 8.10 0.50 10.18
C ALA A 133 7.34 -0.52 9.31
N VAL A 134 7.88 -0.84 8.13
CA VAL A 134 7.30 -1.82 7.19
C VAL A 134 7.32 -3.22 7.78
N TYR A 135 8.43 -3.63 8.40
CA TYR A 135 8.53 -4.95 9.04
C TYR A 135 7.48 -5.13 10.14
N ASN A 136 7.33 -4.14 11.02
CA ASN A 136 6.35 -4.21 12.10
C ASN A 136 4.92 -4.22 11.57
N ALA A 137 4.59 -3.34 10.63
CA ALA A 137 3.24 -3.24 10.06
C ALA A 137 2.84 -4.50 9.28
N TYR A 138 3.74 -5.04 8.46
CA TYR A 138 3.35 -6.08 7.50
C TYR A 138 3.60 -7.50 7.99
N SER A 139 4.49 -7.68 8.95
CA SER A 139 4.91 -9.03 9.33
C SER A 139 4.44 -9.45 10.70
N THR A 140 4.26 -8.52 11.66
CA THR A 140 4.09 -8.89 13.06
C THR A 140 2.65 -8.85 13.53
N TYR A 141 2.22 -9.90 14.25
CA TYR A 141 0.98 -9.90 15.02
C TYR A 141 1.14 -10.73 16.31
N PRO A 142 0.77 -10.20 17.51
CA PRO A 142 0.35 -8.80 17.75
C PRO A 142 1.38 -7.77 17.28
N TYR A 143 0.95 -6.54 17.05
CA TYR A 143 1.82 -5.48 16.52
C TYR A 143 3.12 -5.32 17.32
N LYS A 144 4.25 -5.27 16.60
CA LYS A 144 5.61 -5.22 17.17
C LYS A 144 6.02 -6.46 17.99
N SER A 145 5.29 -7.56 17.88
CA SER A 145 5.67 -8.83 18.50
C SER A 145 6.78 -9.54 17.71
N LYS A 146 7.20 -10.71 18.19
CA LYS A 146 8.15 -11.58 17.46
C LYS A 146 7.45 -12.61 16.57
N GLU A 147 6.13 -12.63 16.55
CA GLU A 147 5.35 -13.57 15.76
C GLU A 147 5.09 -13.01 14.37
N LEU A 148 5.46 -13.77 13.35
CA LEU A 148 5.43 -13.36 11.95
C LEU A 148 4.31 -14.06 11.20
N TYR A 149 3.55 -13.29 10.41
CA TYR A 149 2.44 -13.77 9.58
C TYR A 149 2.49 -13.27 8.14
N GLY A 150 3.27 -12.23 7.85
CA GLY A 150 3.39 -11.66 6.51
C GLY A 150 4.83 -11.41 6.07
N PHE A 151 5.05 -11.49 4.77
CA PHE A 151 6.29 -11.06 4.12
C PHE A 151 6.03 -9.73 3.42
N PRO A 152 6.83 -8.67 3.63
CA PRO A 152 6.64 -7.40 2.93
C PRO A 152 6.65 -7.58 1.41
N GLN A 153 5.59 -7.12 0.76
CA GLN A 153 5.46 -7.22 -0.69
C GLN A 153 5.74 -5.88 -1.37
N PHE A 154 5.06 -4.82 -0.90
CA PHE A 154 5.09 -3.50 -1.48
C PHE A 154 4.75 -2.47 -0.38
N PRO A 155 5.72 -1.68 0.08
CA PRO A 155 5.43 -0.53 0.95
C PRO A 155 4.89 0.63 0.13
N ASP A 156 3.93 1.38 0.67
CA ASP A 156 3.42 2.59 0.06
C ASP A 156 3.43 3.74 1.07
N VAL A 157 3.59 4.96 0.58
CA VAL A 157 3.62 6.19 1.37
C VAL A 157 2.87 7.29 0.64
N LEU A 158 2.39 8.28 1.37
CA LEU A 158 1.85 9.49 0.79
C LEU A 158 2.98 10.40 0.30
N VAL A 159 2.81 10.98 -0.89
CA VAL A 159 3.73 11.96 -1.47
C VAL A 159 2.95 13.13 -2.06
N THR A 160 3.59 14.28 -2.16
CA THR A 160 3.04 15.42 -2.88
C THR A 160 3.38 15.33 -4.36
N TYR A 161 2.37 15.29 -5.19
CA TYR A 161 2.43 15.47 -6.64
C TYR A 161 2.26 16.94 -6.96
N GLY A 162 3.20 17.56 -7.65
CA GLY A 162 3.18 18.97 -8.00
C GLY A 162 3.18 19.21 -9.51
N ARG A 163 2.45 20.24 -9.94
CA ARG A 163 2.45 20.75 -11.33
C ARG A 163 3.64 21.66 -11.55
N LYS A 164 4.79 21.12 -12.00
CA LYS A 164 6.01 21.87 -12.20
C LYS A 164 5.83 23.05 -13.16
N ASP A 165 5.02 22.90 -14.21
CA ASP A 165 4.74 23.95 -15.18
C ASP A 165 3.99 25.16 -14.61
N VAL A 166 3.28 24.97 -13.50
CA VAL A 166 2.55 26.02 -12.78
C VAL A 166 3.38 26.53 -11.60
N LEU A 167 3.94 25.63 -10.82
CA LEU A 167 4.70 25.97 -9.61
C LEU A 167 6.02 26.68 -9.91
N CYS A 168 6.69 26.37 -11.03
CA CYS A 168 7.95 26.99 -11.43
C CYS A 168 7.77 28.12 -12.46
N ASP A 169 6.54 28.54 -12.78
CA ASP A 169 6.31 29.68 -13.67
C ASP A 169 6.78 30.99 -13.03
N ASP A 170 7.59 31.77 -13.74
CA ASP A 170 8.20 33.00 -13.20
C ASP A 170 7.15 34.03 -12.75
N GLY A 171 6.02 34.13 -13.46
CA GLY A 171 4.93 35.03 -13.13
C GLY A 171 4.20 34.60 -11.84
N GLU A 172 3.91 33.30 -11.71
CA GLU A 172 3.29 32.74 -10.50
C GLU A 172 4.26 32.82 -9.31
N GLN A 173 5.56 32.55 -9.49
CA GLN A 173 6.60 32.72 -8.47
C GLN A 173 6.65 34.15 -7.95
N ALA A 174 6.67 35.15 -8.86
CA ALA A 174 6.71 36.56 -8.48
C ALA A 174 5.43 36.99 -7.74
N ALA A 175 4.26 36.57 -8.22
CA ALA A 175 2.97 36.87 -7.61
C ALA A 175 2.81 36.22 -6.22
N TYR A 176 3.20 34.95 -6.08
CA TYR A 176 3.19 34.25 -4.79
C TYR A 176 4.10 34.92 -3.77
N LYS A 177 5.35 35.25 -4.16
CA LYS A 177 6.29 35.94 -3.31
C LYS A 177 5.78 37.31 -2.89
N ALA A 178 5.13 38.05 -3.78
CA ALA A 178 4.54 39.35 -3.46
C ALA A 178 3.41 39.25 -2.43
N LYS A 179 2.63 38.13 -2.47
CA LYS A 179 1.49 37.91 -1.56
C LYS A 179 1.92 37.37 -0.18
N TYR A 180 2.84 36.41 -0.12
CA TYR A 180 3.17 35.69 1.11
C TYR A 180 4.57 36.01 1.65
N ASN A 181 5.39 36.73 0.90
CA ASN A 181 6.83 36.94 1.19
C ASN A 181 7.63 35.62 1.31
N GLU A 182 7.17 34.59 0.61
CA GLU A 182 7.72 33.22 0.57
C GLU A 182 8.02 32.82 -0.86
N LYS A 183 8.88 31.83 -1.04
CA LYS A 183 9.09 31.17 -2.33
C LYS A 183 8.02 30.11 -2.55
N LEU A 184 7.40 30.07 -3.73
CA LEU A 184 6.51 28.98 -4.12
C LEU A 184 7.34 27.70 -4.36
N PRO A 185 7.12 26.59 -3.62
CA PRO A 185 7.87 25.35 -3.80
C PRO A 185 7.67 24.76 -5.19
N CYS A 186 8.76 24.47 -5.91
CA CYS A 186 8.67 23.92 -7.27
C CYS A 186 9.71 22.83 -7.60
N THR A 187 10.62 22.53 -6.67
CA THR A 187 11.54 21.40 -6.76
C THR A 187 11.16 20.30 -5.75
N GLY A 188 11.62 19.06 -5.98
CA GLY A 188 11.33 17.95 -5.08
C GLY A 188 11.81 18.22 -3.63
N ASP A 189 12.99 18.80 -3.47
CA ASP A 189 13.52 19.13 -2.14
C ASP A 189 12.71 20.27 -1.47
N GLU A 190 12.26 21.27 -2.21
CA GLU A 190 11.41 22.33 -1.67
C GLU A 190 10.04 21.82 -1.24
N ILE A 191 9.45 20.91 -2.03
CA ILE A 191 8.19 20.28 -1.69
C ILE A 191 8.35 19.34 -0.48
N SER A 192 9.43 18.57 -0.41
CA SER A 192 9.72 17.70 0.74
C SER A 192 9.97 18.48 2.05
N ASN A 193 10.35 19.74 1.97
CA ASN A 193 10.52 20.62 3.12
C ASN A 193 9.32 21.56 3.37
N MET A 194 8.17 21.26 2.73
CA MET A 194 6.96 22.07 2.87
C MET A 194 6.20 21.69 4.15
N ASP A 195 5.80 22.71 4.91
CA ASP A 195 4.85 22.53 6.00
C ASP A 195 3.40 22.79 5.53
N TRP A 196 2.43 22.46 6.39
CA TRP A 196 1.01 22.66 6.07
C TRP A 196 0.64 24.13 5.85
N ASN A 197 1.34 25.09 6.45
CA ASN A 197 1.07 26.51 6.21
C ASN A 197 1.42 26.88 4.77
N THR A 198 2.58 26.43 4.29
CA THR A 198 2.97 26.64 2.88
C THR A 198 2.01 25.91 1.93
N PHE A 199 1.57 24.70 2.27
CA PHE A 199 0.57 23.98 1.47
C PHE A 199 -0.80 24.69 1.44
N GLU A 200 -1.24 25.27 2.57
CA GLU A 200 -2.43 26.13 2.63
C GLU A 200 -2.28 27.36 1.75
N HIS A 201 -1.10 28.02 1.80
CA HIS A 201 -0.81 29.19 0.95
C HIS A 201 -0.89 28.83 -0.54
N VAL A 202 -0.36 27.67 -0.94
CA VAL A 202 -0.50 27.16 -2.31
C VAL A 202 -1.98 26.93 -2.62
N GLY A 203 -2.72 26.30 -1.68
CA GLY A 203 -4.15 26.06 -1.79
C GLY A 203 -4.95 27.34 -2.04
N GLU A 204 -4.68 28.39 -1.26
CA GLU A 204 -5.33 29.69 -1.39
C GLU A 204 -4.90 30.43 -2.67
N PHE A 205 -3.61 30.38 -3.00
CA PHE A 205 -3.05 31.14 -4.12
C PHE A 205 -3.59 30.68 -5.46
N PHE A 206 -3.74 29.39 -5.66
CA PHE A 206 -4.16 28.83 -6.94
C PHE A 206 -5.69 28.62 -7.08
N GLN A 207 -6.51 29.34 -6.30
CA GLN A 207 -7.94 29.39 -6.59
C GLN A 207 -8.19 30.28 -7.83
N ARG A 208 -8.51 29.68 -8.96
CA ARG A 208 -8.76 30.36 -10.23
C ARG A 208 -10.10 29.92 -10.81
N LYS A 209 -10.79 30.82 -11.46
CA LYS A 209 -12.03 30.55 -12.16
C LYS A 209 -11.77 30.40 -13.67
N LYS A 210 -12.66 29.71 -14.35
CA LYS A 210 -12.71 29.72 -15.79
C LYS A 210 -12.60 31.16 -16.32
N GLY A 211 -11.69 31.40 -17.27
CA GLY A 211 -11.37 32.69 -17.82
C GLY A 211 -10.22 33.44 -17.13
N ASP A 212 -9.82 33.03 -15.90
CA ASP A 212 -8.63 33.56 -15.26
C ASP A 212 -7.35 33.08 -15.96
N LYS A 213 -6.23 33.71 -15.68
CA LYS A 213 -4.91 33.27 -16.14
C LYS A 213 -4.21 32.37 -15.14
N LEU A 214 -3.55 31.33 -15.66
CA LEU A 214 -2.67 30.45 -14.92
C LEU A 214 -1.40 30.22 -15.76
N ALA A 215 -0.23 30.56 -15.23
CA ALA A 215 1.04 30.50 -15.95
C ALA A 215 0.92 31.15 -17.37
N GLY A 216 0.31 32.33 -17.42
CA GLY A 216 0.11 33.12 -18.64
C GLY A 216 -1.00 32.65 -19.58
N LYS A 217 -1.64 31.49 -19.34
CA LYS A 217 -2.70 30.91 -20.18
C LYS A 217 -4.07 31.14 -19.59
N VAL A 218 -5.08 31.42 -20.43
CA VAL A 218 -6.48 31.53 -20.02
C VAL A 218 -7.03 30.14 -19.75
N LEU A 219 -7.69 29.96 -18.61
CA LEU A 219 -8.29 28.70 -18.19
C LEU A 219 -9.63 28.45 -18.88
N ASP A 220 -9.83 27.21 -19.34
CA ASP A 220 -11.09 26.73 -19.91
C ASP A 220 -12.06 26.22 -18.84
N ASP A 221 -11.57 25.96 -17.61
CA ASP A 221 -12.32 25.43 -16.47
C ASP A 221 -11.78 26.00 -15.15
N ASP A 222 -12.48 25.79 -14.04
CA ASP A 222 -12.00 26.15 -12.71
C ASP A 222 -10.72 25.35 -12.34
N PHE A 223 -9.82 26.02 -11.63
CA PHE A 223 -8.55 25.42 -11.16
C PHE A 223 -8.40 25.65 -9.66
N TYR A 224 -7.92 24.63 -8.95
CA TYR A 224 -7.81 24.63 -7.50
C TYR A 224 -6.35 24.45 -7.06
N GLY A 225 -6.02 24.95 -5.87
CA GLY A 225 -4.64 24.89 -5.41
C GLY A 225 -4.20 23.51 -4.96
N ILE A 226 -5.06 22.78 -4.27
CA ILE A 226 -4.70 21.50 -3.65
C ILE A 226 -5.80 20.46 -3.80
N ALA A 227 -5.39 19.19 -3.71
CA ALA A 227 -6.26 18.04 -3.48
C ALA A 227 -5.63 17.11 -2.43
N TYR A 228 -6.47 16.42 -1.70
CA TYR A 228 -6.10 15.37 -0.75
C TYR A 228 -7.32 14.50 -0.48
N GLN A 229 -7.15 13.19 -0.33
CA GLN A 229 -8.25 12.27 -0.08
C GLN A 229 -9.04 12.67 1.18
N ALA A 230 -10.34 12.73 1.07
CA ALA A 230 -11.27 13.10 2.13
C ALA A 230 -12.61 12.36 2.01
N GLY A 231 -12.70 11.44 1.06
CA GLY A 231 -13.92 10.67 0.79
C GLY A 231 -14.08 9.51 1.75
N LYS A 232 -15.33 9.09 1.87
CA LYS A 232 -15.69 7.83 2.51
C LYS A 232 -15.34 6.67 1.56
N GLY A 233 -14.83 5.60 2.09
CA GLY A 233 -14.37 4.42 1.35
C GLY A 233 -13.55 3.54 2.28
N TYR A 234 -12.70 2.65 1.76
CA TYR A 234 -11.98 1.70 2.62
C TYR A 234 -11.28 2.43 3.80
N ASP A 235 -10.19 3.15 3.61
CA ASP A 235 -9.47 3.88 4.68
C ASP A 235 -9.16 5.36 4.33
N PHE A 236 -9.81 5.90 3.29
CA PHE A 236 -9.41 7.16 2.67
C PHE A 236 -9.45 8.37 3.61
N SER A 237 -10.59 8.66 4.23
CA SER A 237 -10.70 9.79 5.16
C SER A 237 -10.00 9.52 6.49
N THR A 238 -9.95 8.26 6.94
CA THR A 238 -9.22 7.86 8.15
C THR A 238 -7.72 8.07 7.99
N SER A 239 -7.14 7.68 6.88
CA SER A 239 -5.72 7.92 6.58
C SER A 239 -5.36 9.40 6.71
N SER A 240 -6.15 10.28 6.10
CA SER A 240 -5.92 11.71 6.17
C SER A 240 -6.07 12.27 7.59
N VAL A 241 -7.18 11.96 8.27
CA VAL A 241 -7.44 12.49 9.62
C VAL A 241 -6.41 11.98 10.63
N HIS A 242 -6.04 10.69 10.58
CA HIS A 242 -5.02 10.14 11.47
C HIS A 242 -3.65 10.79 11.27
N THR A 243 -3.25 11.07 10.03
CA THR A 243 -2.03 11.82 9.71
C THR A 243 -2.02 13.16 10.45
N PHE A 244 -3.10 13.93 10.37
CA PHE A 244 -3.20 15.21 11.10
C PHE A 244 -3.20 15.02 12.62
N MET A 245 -3.91 14.00 13.15
CA MET A 245 -3.90 13.71 14.58
C MET A 245 -2.48 13.43 15.08
N TRP A 246 -1.74 12.53 14.44
CA TRP A 246 -0.38 12.16 14.84
C TRP A 246 0.60 13.33 14.74
N GLN A 247 0.50 14.13 13.68
CA GLN A 247 1.37 15.30 13.51
C GLN A 247 1.14 16.36 14.58
N HIS A 248 -0.09 16.51 15.07
CA HIS A 248 -0.42 17.40 16.20
C HIS A 248 -0.09 16.79 17.57
N GLY A 249 0.39 15.56 17.62
CA GLY A 249 0.71 14.83 18.87
C GLY A 249 -0.49 14.17 19.52
N GLY A 250 -1.57 13.98 18.74
CA GLY A 250 -2.71 13.12 19.10
C GLY A 250 -2.42 11.64 18.83
N SER A 251 -3.39 10.77 19.10
CA SER A 251 -3.28 9.33 18.89
C SER A 251 -4.65 8.71 18.56
N ILE A 252 -4.60 7.57 17.87
CA ILE A 252 -5.79 6.77 17.52
C ILE A 252 -6.08 5.65 18.54
N TRP A 253 -5.38 5.56 19.61
CA TRP A 253 -5.27 4.48 20.60
C TRP A 253 -4.04 3.60 20.31
N ASP A 254 -3.43 3.10 21.38
CA ASP A 254 -2.20 2.30 21.32
C ASP A 254 -2.50 0.85 21.73
N GLU A 255 -2.62 -0.03 20.75
CA GLU A 255 -2.89 -1.46 20.94
C GLU A 255 -1.80 -2.20 21.74
N THR A 256 -0.58 -1.63 21.84
CA THR A 256 0.48 -2.21 22.66
C THR A 256 0.25 -2.03 24.16
N LYS A 257 -0.73 -1.21 24.54
CA LYS A 257 -1.11 -0.95 25.94
C LYS A 257 -2.29 -1.80 26.45
N VAL A 258 -2.73 -2.76 25.67
CA VAL A 258 -3.76 -3.71 26.11
C VAL A 258 -3.29 -4.45 27.37
N PRO A 259 -4.13 -4.60 28.45
CA PRO A 259 -5.55 -4.19 28.55
C PRO A 259 -5.77 -2.84 29.26
N ASP A 260 -4.75 -2.03 29.45
CA ASP A 260 -4.81 -0.82 30.31
C ASP A 260 -4.96 0.49 29.50
N GLY A 261 -4.94 0.42 28.14
CA GLY A 261 -5.14 1.57 27.27
C GLY A 261 -6.63 1.90 27.10
N HIS A 262 -6.97 3.21 27.01
CA HIS A 262 -8.32 3.69 26.74
C HIS A 262 -8.35 4.47 25.43
N ALA A 263 -9.49 4.46 24.73
CA ALA A 263 -9.74 5.30 23.56
C ALA A 263 -10.23 6.70 23.96
N GLU A 264 -11.15 6.78 24.95
CA GLU A 264 -11.60 8.04 25.50
C GLU A 264 -10.45 8.80 26.19
N GLY A 265 -10.35 10.10 25.93
CA GLY A 265 -9.27 10.96 26.40
C GLY A 265 -8.00 10.88 25.55
N VAL A 266 -7.88 9.88 24.67
CA VAL A 266 -6.77 9.69 23.73
C VAL A 266 -7.21 10.09 22.32
N VAL A 267 -8.19 9.41 21.77
CA VAL A 267 -8.71 9.66 20.41
C VAL A 267 -9.36 11.05 20.32
N ASN A 268 -10.06 11.47 21.35
CA ASN A 268 -10.66 12.81 21.46
C ASN A 268 -9.82 13.78 22.34
N SER A 269 -8.51 13.55 22.44
CA SER A 269 -7.62 14.50 23.11
C SER A 269 -7.67 15.87 22.44
N PRO A 270 -7.34 16.97 23.16
CA PRO A 270 -7.25 18.29 22.54
C PRO A 270 -6.35 18.34 21.32
N LYS A 271 -5.27 17.53 21.28
CA LYS A 271 -4.35 17.43 20.14
C LYS A 271 -4.97 16.70 18.96
N SER A 272 -5.74 15.67 19.19
CA SER A 272 -6.46 14.96 18.12
C SER A 272 -7.56 15.84 17.51
N ILE A 273 -8.30 16.59 18.35
CA ILE A 273 -9.30 17.56 17.90
C ILE A 273 -8.65 18.68 17.06
N GLU A 274 -7.53 19.25 17.54
CA GLU A 274 -6.75 20.25 16.79
C GLU A 274 -6.31 19.71 15.41
N GLY A 275 -5.88 18.44 15.34
CA GLY A 275 -5.55 17.78 14.07
C GLY A 275 -6.75 17.69 13.14
N MET A 276 -7.91 17.26 13.64
CA MET A 276 -9.15 17.21 12.84
C MET A 276 -9.58 18.59 12.36
N GLU A 277 -9.54 19.62 13.21
CA GLU A 277 -9.86 21.00 12.83
C GLU A 277 -8.93 21.51 11.72
N HIS A 278 -7.64 21.20 11.82
CA HIS A 278 -6.65 21.57 10.81
C HIS A 278 -6.96 20.90 9.45
N PHE A 279 -7.26 19.60 9.44
CA PHE A 279 -7.67 18.92 8.23
C PHE A 279 -8.91 19.56 7.59
N LEU A 280 -9.96 19.81 8.40
CA LEU A 280 -11.19 20.46 7.91
C LEU A 280 -10.95 21.86 7.33
N LYS A 281 -9.96 22.59 7.84
CA LYS A 281 -9.58 23.92 7.34
C LYS A 281 -9.04 23.87 5.90
N LEU A 282 -8.35 22.78 5.50
CA LEU A 282 -7.82 22.62 4.15
C LEU A 282 -8.90 22.43 3.08
N LEU A 283 -10.07 21.87 3.47
CA LEU A 283 -11.13 21.50 2.52
C LEU A 283 -11.64 22.68 1.68
N LYS A 284 -11.52 23.91 2.19
CA LYS A 284 -11.96 25.12 1.48
C LYS A 284 -11.15 25.44 0.22
N TYR A 285 -9.93 24.87 0.12
CA TYR A 285 -9.00 25.09 -1.00
C TYR A 285 -9.02 23.94 -2.01
N MET A 286 -9.75 22.88 -1.72
CA MET A 286 -9.92 21.71 -2.57
C MET A 286 -11.11 21.88 -3.54
N PRO A 287 -11.16 21.06 -4.61
CA PRO A 287 -12.33 21.03 -5.49
C PRO A 287 -13.64 20.77 -4.72
N PRO A 288 -14.79 21.39 -5.14
CA PRO A 288 -16.06 21.28 -4.41
C PRO A 288 -16.56 19.86 -4.15
N VAL A 289 -16.12 18.87 -4.93
CA VAL A 289 -16.46 17.46 -4.75
C VAL A 289 -16.04 16.94 -3.36
N VAL A 290 -15.06 17.54 -2.70
CA VAL A 290 -14.66 17.18 -1.34
C VAL A 290 -15.85 17.24 -0.34
N LYS A 291 -16.73 18.20 -0.52
CA LYS A 291 -17.90 18.39 0.36
C LYS A 291 -19.06 17.41 0.10
N THR A 292 -18.92 16.55 -0.88
CA THR A 292 -19.90 15.47 -1.14
C THR A 292 -19.57 14.18 -0.42
N GLY A 293 -18.39 14.10 0.26
CA GLY A 293 -17.89 12.87 0.91
C GLY A 293 -17.38 11.80 -0.07
N THR A 294 -17.22 12.15 -1.35
CA THR A 294 -16.84 11.17 -2.41
C THR A 294 -15.43 11.40 -2.97
N MET A 295 -14.66 12.35 -2.43
CA MET A 295 -13.29 12.62 -2.87
C MET A 295 -12.32 11.62 -2.27
N ASP A 296 -12.32 10.42 -2.83
CA ASP A 296 -11.37 9.34 -2.51
C ASP A 296 -10.02 9.51 -3.23
N ILE A 297 -9.12 8.53 -3.10
CA ILE A 297 -7.81 8.53 -3.76
C ILE A 297 -7.92 8.60 -5.29
N PHE A 298 -8.90 7.92 -5.87
CA PHE A 298 -9.04 7.87 -7.32
C PHE A 298 -9.61 9.16 -7.88
N VAL A 299 -10.51 9.81 -7.15
CA VAL A 299 -11.06 11.13 -7.52
C VAL A 299 -9.99 12.22 -7.41
N SER A 300 -9.18 12.23 -6.33
CA SER A 300 -8.09 13.20 -6.17
C SER A 300 -7.00 13.02 -7.24
N ASP A 301 -6.58 11.78 -7.51
CA ASP A 301 -5.64 11.44 -8.57
C ASP A 301 -6.17 11.83 -9.96
N GLN A 302 -7.44 11.54 -10.26
CA GLN A 302 -8.06 11.93 -11.52
C GLN A 302 -8.04 13.44 -11.72
N LEU A 303 -8.43 14.24 -10.70
CA LEU A 303 -8.41 15.69 -10.76
C LEU A 303 -7.01 16.23 -11.04
N PHE A 304 -5.99 15.64 -10.43
CA PHE A 304 -4.60 16.00 -10.69
C PHE A 304 -4.17 15.64 -12.12
N ARG A 305 -4.42 14.42 -12.58
CA ARG A 305 -4.09 13.97 -13.94
C ARG A 305 -4.83 14.74 -15.04
N GLU A 306 -6.03 15.22 -14.75
CA GLU A 306 -6.78 16.13 -15.63
C GLU A 306 -6.21 17.55 -15.64
N GLY A 307 -5.30 17.89 -14.74
CA GLY A 307 -4.66 19.21 -14.64
C GLY A 307 -5.51 20.26 -13.95
N LYS A 308 -6.44 19.85 -13.08
CA LYS A 308 -7.38 20.74 -12.37
C LYS A 308 -6.90 21.25 -11.02
N VAL A 309 -5.77 20.72 -10.52
CA VAL A 309 -5.17 21.14 -9.25
C VAL A 309 -3.68 21.38 -9.38
N ALA A 310 -3.11 22.26 -8.56
CA ALA A 310 -1.67 22.57 -8.58
C ALA A 310 -0.85 21.51 -7.85
N MET A 311 -1.35 21.03 -6.71
CA MET A 311 -0.74 19.96 -5.90
C MET A 311 -1.79 18.93 -5.47
N ASN A 312 -1.36 17.67 -5.37
CA ASN A 312 -2.15 16.58 -4.79
C ASN A 312 -1.29 15.79 -3.81
N VAL A 313 -1.82 15.45 -2.63
CA VAL A 313 -1.20 14.49 -1.72
C VAL A 313 -1.88 13.15 -1.92
N ASP A 314 -1.12 12.16 -2.37
CA ASP A 314 -1.66 10.86 -2.73
C ASP A 314 -0.61 9.74 -2.61
N TRP A 315 -1.06 8.50 -2.69
CA TRP A 315 -0.22 7.32 -2.59
C TRP A 315 0.76 7.22 -3.77
N VAL A 316 2.02 6.91 -3.45
CA VAL A 316 3.08 6.82 -4.47
C VAL A 316 2.82 5.70 -5.48
N GLY A 317 2.06 4.67 -5.11
CA GLY A 317 1.65 3.58 -6.00
C GLY A 317 0.81 4.01 -7.20
N LEU A 318 0.20 5.21 -7.17
CA LEU A 318 -0.55 5.79 -8.30
C LEU A 318 0.35 6.59 -9.27
N GLY A 319 1.63 6.80 -8.93
CA GLY A 319 2.54 7.67 -9.67
C GLY A 319 2.70 7.33 -11.15
N GLU A 320 2.74 6.04 -11.51
CA GLU A 320 2.87 5.60 -12.90
C GLU A 320 1.70 6.09 -13.78
N ALA A 321 0.47 6.11 -13.26
CA ALA A 321 -0.69 6.62 -13.99
C ALA A 321 -0.57 8.11 -14.30
N SER A 322 0.06 8.88 -13.40
CA SER A 322 0.32 10.31 -13.58
C SER A 322 1.41 10.59 -14.62
N LEU A 323 2.38 9.68 -14.79
CA LEU A 323 3.44 9.79 -15.83
C LEU A 323 3.01 9.27 -17.20
N ASP A 324 1.93 8.49 -17.31
CA ASP A 324 1.47 7.95 -18.59
C ASP A 324 0.67 9.00 -19.39
N PRO A 325 1.15 9.43 -20.57
CA PRO A 325 0.44 10.40 -21.40
C PRO A 325 -0.92 9.92 -21.93
N LYS A 326 -1.22 8.62 -21.82
CA LYS A 326 -2.54 8.08 -22.19
C LYS A 326 -3.59 8.32 -21.10
N SER A 327 -3.16 8.45 -19.84
CA SER A 327 -4.04 8.63 -18.67
C SER A 327 -3.91 10.00 -18.01
N SER A 328 -2.88 10.80 -18.34
CA SER A 328 -2.58 12.08 -17.73
C SER A 328 -2.31 13.18 -18.75
N LYS A 329 -3.00 14.31 -18.60
CA LYS A 329 -2.79 15.54 -19.40
C LYS A 329 -1.56 16.34 -18.93
N VAL A 330 -0.95 15.91 -17.83
CA VAL A 330 0.16 16.61 -17.16
C VAL A 330 1.40 15.75 -17.00
N SER A 331 1.49 14.63 -17.70
CA SER A 331 2.50 13.59 -17.55
C SER A 331 3.96 14.05 -17.68
N ASP A 332 4.21 15.13 -18.43
CA ASP A 332 5.51 15.75 -18.68
C ASP A 332 5.80 16.97 -17.76
N LYS A 333 4.92 17.25 -16.77
CA LYS A 333 4.89 18.49 -16.00
C LYS A 333 4.93 18.26 -14.50
N LEU A 334 5.52 17.16 -14.05
CA LEU A 334 5.42 16.70 -12.68
C LEU A 334 6.70 16.96 -11.89
N VAL A 335 6.50 17.19 -10.61
CA VAL A 335 7.52 17.19 -9.55
C VAL A 335 6.93 16.47 -8.33
N PHE A 336 7.77 15.76 -7.58
CA PHE A 336 7.34 15.00 -6.42
C PHE A 336 8.19 15.37 -5.20
N GLY A 337 7.57 15.38 -4.03
CA GLY A 337 8.22 15.55 -2.73
C GLY A 337 7.46 14.81 -1.64
N MET A 338 7.99 14.77 -0.42
CA MET A 338 7.28 14.20 0.73
C MET A 338 5.92 14.89 0.92
N ALA A 339 4.97 14.21 1.56
CA ALA A 339 3.75 14.86 2.03
C ALA A 339 4.08 15.98 3.02
N PRO A 340 3.26 17.06 3.06
CA PRO A 340 3.50 18.16 4.01
C PRO A 340 3.46 17.69 5.45
N GLY A 341 4.17 18.37 6.33
CA GLY A 341 4.19 18.07 7.75
C GLY A 341 3.83 19.26 8.63
N LEU A 342 3.67 19.00 9.93
CA LEU A 342 3.43 20.05 10.90
C LEU A 342 4.77 20.61 11.43
N LYS A 343 5.00 21.90 11.25
CA LYS A 343 6.21 22.57 11.74
C LYS A 343 6.09 22.82 13.24
N GLY A 344 7.02 22.25 14.00
CA GLY A 344 7.11 22.44 15.44
C GLY A 344 7.75 23.78 15.84
N ALA A 345 7.66 24.11 17.11
CA ALA A 345 8.28 25.31 17.67
C ALA A 345 9.82 25.31 17.55
N ASP A 346 10.44 24.14 17.45
CA ASP A 346 11.88 23.96 17.21
C ASP A 346 12.28 24.14 15.73
N GLY A 347 11.33 24.45 14.87
CA GLY A 347 11.51 24.64 13.43
C GLY A 347 11.56 23.34 12.62
N LYS A 348 11.53 22.17 13.25
CA LYS A 348 11.48 20.88 12.56
C LYS A 348 10.06 20.57 12.06
N ILE A 349 9.98 19.88 10.96
CA ILE A 349 8.71 19.45 10.39
C ILE A 349 8.46 17.97 10.77
N ASN A 350 7.32 17.72 11.38
CA ASN A 350 6.84 16.38 11.68
C ASN A 350 6.03 15.87 10.48
N HIS A 351 6.56 14.89 9.75
CA HIS A 351 5.94 14.28 8.57
C HIS A 351 5.25 12.96 8.89
N THR A 352 4.96 12.66 10.17
CA THR A 352 4.29 11.40 10.53
C THR A 352 3.02 11.22 9.70
N GLU A 353 2.93 10.10 9.01
CA GLU A 353 1.79 9.77 8.13
C GLU A 353 1.47 8.28 8.19
N GLN A 354 0.33 7.90 7.65
CA GLN A 354 -0.05 6.50 7.57
C GLN A 354 0.80 5.77 6.53
N ILE A 355 1.32 4.59 6.93
CA ILE A 355 1.88 3.63 6.00
C ILE A 355 0.76 2.97 5.21
N GLY A 356 0.94 2.86 3.91
CA GLY A 356 0.12 2.01 3.05
C GLY A 356 0.92 0.82 2.54
N GLY A 357 0.33 0.06 1.62
CA GLY A 357 0.97 -1.08 1.01
C GLY A 357 0.63 -2.41 1.68
N GLN A 358 1.28 -3.49 1.24
CA GLN A 358 0.77 -4.83 1.45
C GLN A 358 1.84 -5.84 1.80
N PRO A 359 1.52 -6.81 2.72
CA PRO A 359 2.26 -8.05 2.88
C PRO A 359 1.77 -9.15 1.95
N PHE A 360 2.65 -10.09 1.62
CA PHE A 360 2.26 -11.44 1.24
C PHE A 360 1.94 -12.26 2.48
N VAL A 361 0.81 -12.97 2.47
CA VAL A 361 0.43 -13.88 3.54
C VAL A 361 0.07 -15.26 2.98
N LEU A 362 0.35 -16.31 3.74
CA LEU A 362 -0.06 -17.67 3.45
C LEU A 362 -1.31 -18.02 4.25
N THR A 363 -2.24 -18.73 3.64
CA THR A 363 -3.41 -19.25 4.35
C THR A 363 -3.07 -20.53 5.11
N THR A 364 -3.81 -20.86 6.17
CA THR A 364 -3.57 -22.05 7.01
C THR A 364 -3.81 -23.37 6.28
N TRP A 365 -4.50 -23.38 5.15
CA TRP A 365 -4.75 -24.58 4.32
C TRP A 365 -3.80 -24.71 3.13
N THR A 366 -2.80 -23.85 3.00
CA THR A 366 -1.77 -23.98 1.97
C THR A 366 -0.94 -25.23 2.24
N THR A 367 -0.82 -26.10 1.26
CA THR A 367 -0.07 -27.37 1.40
C THR A 367 1.45 -27.13 1.48
N ASP A 368 2.19 -28.08 2.04
CA ASP A 368 3.67 -27.97 2.18
C ASP A 368 4.36 -27.72 0.83
N THR A 369 3.88 -28.35 -0.24
CA THR A 369 4.43 -28.12 -1.59
C THR A 369 4.15 -26.70 -2.06
N GLN A 370 2.94 -26.20 -1.85
CA GLN A 370 2.58 -24.82 -2.18
C GLN A 370 3.34 -23.81 -1.32
N ILE A 371 3.51 -24.07 -0.01
CA ILE A 371 4.32 -23.24 0.91
C ILE A 371 5.75 -23.13 0.38
N LYS A 372 6.38 -24.25 0.03
CA LYS A 372 7.74 -24.27 -0.50
C LYS A 372 7.90 -23.37 -1.72
N GLU A 373 6.97 -23.47 -2.67
CA GLU A 373 7.02 -22.69 -3.90
C GLU A 373 6.67 -21.20 -3.67
N ALA A 374 5.70 -20.91 -2.81
CA ALA A 374 5.37 -19.53 -2.42
C ALA A 374 6.56 -18.84 -1.71
N VAL A 375 7.20 -19.53 -0.76
CA VAL A 375 8.40 -19.02 -0.08
C VAL A 375 9.57 -18.84 -1.06
N GLY A 376 9.73 -19.76 -2.02
CA GLY A 376 10.71 -19.62 -3.10
C GLY A 376 10.49 -18.34 -3.92
N PHE A 377 9.23 -18.07 -4.27
CA PHE A 377 8.86 -16.81 -4.94
C PHE A 377 9.12 -15.59 -4.07
N VAL A 378 8.74 -15.60 -2.79
CA VAL A 378 8.98 -14.48 -1.86
C VAL A 378 10.48 -14.18 -1.71
N LYS A 379 11.32 -15.21 -1.55
CA LYS A 379 12.79 -15.04 -1.48
C LYS A 379 13.35 -14.39 -2.74
N TRP A 380 12.90 -14.85 -3.90
CA TRP A 380 13.27 -14.26 -5.18
C TRP A 380 12.78 -12.81 -5.29
N TRP A 381 11.51 -12.55 -4.92
CA TRP A 381 10.91 -11.22 -4.92
C TRP A 381 11.68 -10.23 -4.05
N LEU A 382 12.04 -10.64 -2.82
CA LEU A 382 12.77 -9.81 -1.86
C LEU A 382 14.29 -9.74 -2.12
N SER A 383 14.80 -10.34 -3.20
CA SER A 383 16.21 -10.16 -3.57
C SER A 383 16.47 -8.71 -3.99
N PRO A 384 17.62 -8.11 -3.62
CA PRO A 384 17.95 -6.75 -4.01
C PRO A 384 17.93 -6.51 -5.52
N GLU A 385 18.28 -7.53 -6.31
CA GLU A 385 18.24 -7.45 -7.77
C GLU A 385 16.81 -7.20 -8.28
N ILE A 386 15.85 -8.02 -7.83
CA ILE A 386 14.44 -7.93 -8.27
C ILE A 386 13.80 -6.67 -7.71
N GLN A 387 14.12 -6.30 -6.47
CA GLN A 387 13.61 -5.07 -5.86
C GLN A 387 14.12 -3.80 -6.58
N ASN A 388 15.35 -3.79 -7.09
CA ASN A 388 15.83 -2.71 -7.95
C ASN A 388 15.09 -2.65 -9.29
N GLN A 389 14.83 -3.81 -9.91
CA GLN A 389 14.03 -3.88 -11.14
C GLN A 389 12.59 -3.42 -10.89
N PHE A 390 12.00 -3.82 -9.77
CA PHE A 390 10.66 -3.42 -9.36
C PHE A 390 10.58 -1.90 -9.13
N ALA A 391 11.56 -1.31 -8.45
CA ALA A 391 11.66 0.13 -8.26
C ALA A 391 11.80 0.88 -9.59
N ALA A 392 12.58 0.34 -10.54
CA ALA A 392 12.71 0.89 -11.88
C ALA A 392 11.42 0.74 -12.72
N ALA A 393 10.55 -0.19 -12.38
CA ALA A 393 9.23 -0.39 -13.00
C ALA A 393 8.08 0.36 -12.28
N GLY A 394 8.39 1.25 -11.33
CA GLY A 394 7.42 2.09 -10.62
C GLY A 394 6.99 1.58 -9.26
N GLY A 395 7.50 0.43 -8.82
CA GLY A 395 7.29 -0.09 -7.47
C GLY A 395 8.20 0.57 -6.42
N GLN A 396 8.01 0.22 -5.17
CA GLN A 396 8.80 0.72 -4.04
C GLN A 396 9.39 -0.44 -3.25
N SER A 397 10.57 -0.23 -2.66
CA SER A 397 11.26 -1.25 -1.89
C SER A 397 11.49 -0.80 -0.44
N ALA A 398 11.18 -1.69 0.50
CA ALA A 398 11.51 -1.50 1.91
C ALA A 398 12.89 -2.08 2.29
N ILE A 399 13.63 -2.67 1.34
CA ILE A 399 14.94 -3.29 1.63
C ILE A 399 16.01 -2.20 1.71
N LYS A 400 16.68 -2.12 2.85
CA LYS A 400 17.64 -1.06 3.17
C LYS A 400 18.73 -0.89 2.11
N SER A 401 19.33 -1.99 1.64
CA SER A 401 20.36 -1.94 0.59
C SER A 401 19.86 -1.45 -0.77
N VAL A 402 18.53 -1.40 -0.99
CA VAL A 402 17.90 -0.90 -2.21
C VAL A 402 17.54 0.58 -2.06
N TYR A 403 16.67 0.93 -1.09
CA TYR A 403 16.19 2.31 -0.97
C TYR A 403 17.27 3.31 -0.51
N SER A 404 18.35 2.83 0.15
CA SER A 404 19.49 3.68 0.55
C SER A 404 20.55 3.85 -0.55
N ASP A 405 20.45 3.14 -1.67
CA ASP A 405 21.35 3.35 -2.80
C ASP A 405 21.02 4.68 -3.49
N PRO A 406 21.99 5.59 -3.69
CA PRO A 406 21.76 6.85 -4.41
C PRO A 406 21.14 6.68 -5.80
N LYS A 407 21.37 5.53 -6.44
CA LYS A 407 20.79 5.19 -7.74
C LYS A 407 19.27 5.00 -7.66
N TYR A 408 18.74 4.56 -6.51
CA TYR A 408 17.31 4.37 -6.29
C TYR A 408 16.51 5.64 -6.58
N ALA A 409 16.98 6.80 -6.12
CA ALA A 409 16.36 8.10 -6.37
C ALA A 409 16.26 8.47 -7.86
N THR A 410 17.05 7.81 -8.73
CA THR A 410 17.06 8.09 -10.18
C THR A 410 16.11 7.23 -10.98
N TYR A 411 15.53 6.17 -10.42
CA TYR A 411 14.64 5.26 -11.16
C TYR A 411 13.29 5.89 -11.47
N ARG A 412 12.71 6.62 -10.50
CA ARG A 412 11.42 7.30 -10.64
C ARG A 412 11.45 8.64 -9.91
N PRO A 413 10.72 9.64 -10.37
CA PRO A 413 10.79 10.99 -9.80
C PRO A 413 10.34 11.08 -8.34
N TRP A 414 9.58 10.12 -7.84
CA TRP A 414 9.13 10.05 -6.43
C TRP A 414 10.02 9.22 -5.51
N ASN A 415 10.98 8.46 -6.03
CA ASN A 415 11.72 7.49 -5.21
C ASN A 415 12.52 8.14 -4.08
N LYS A 416 13.04 9.36 -4.29
CA LYS A 416 13.69 10.09 -3.20
C LYS A 416 12.68 10.44 -2.10
N ALA A 417 11.53 10.99 -2.46
CA ALA A 417 10.47 11.33 -1.51
C ALA A 417 9.99 10.09 -0.75
N PHE A 418 9.79 8.97 -1.44
CA PHE A 418 9.46 7.69 -0.83
C PHE A 418 10.50 7.26 0.22
N ALA A 419 11.79 7.25 -0.14
CA ALA A 419 12.85 6.83 0.78
C ALA A 419 12.95 7.75 2.01
N ASP A 420 12.81 9.07 1.82
CA ASP A 420 12.83 10.07 2.90
C ASP A 420 11.59 9.97 3.81
N SER A 421 10.46 9.44 3.31
CA SER A 421 9.23 9.28 4.09
C SER A 421 9.21 8.03 4.99
N LEU A 422 10.06 7.03 4.75
CA LEU A 422 9.98 5.75 5.46
C LEU A 422 10.11 5.86 6.98
N ASP A 423 10.95 6.78 7.48
CA ASP A 423 11.16 6.98 8.93
C ASP A 423 9.94 7.64 9.63
N TRP A 424 8.98 8.17 8.87
CA TRP A 424 7.80 8.86 9.37
C TRP A 424 6.55 8.01 9.39
N GLN A 425 6.65 6.74 8.98
CA GLN A 425 5.49 5.87 8.81
C GLN A 425 4.94 5.36 10.12
N GLN A 426 3.62 5.44 10.27
CA GLN A 426 2.85 4.88 11.36
C GLN A 426 1.64 4.12 10.80
N ASP A 427 1.27 2.98 11.41
CA ASP A 427 0.13 2.19 10.95
C ASP A 427 -1.10 2.39 11.85
N MET A 428 -2.25 1.98 11.33
CA MET A 428 -3.50 1.83 12.07
C MET A 428 -3.45 0.58 12.96
N TRP A 429 -4.58 0.23 13.55
CA TRP A 429 -4.69 -0.94 14.43
C TRP A 429 -4.60 -2.26 13.66
N HIS A 430 -3.98 -3.27 14.29
CA HIS A 430 -3.95 -4.65 13.81
C HIS A 430 -4.91 -5.56 14.59
N VAL A 431 -5.93 -5.00 15.24
CA VAL A 431 -6.90 -5.76 16.04
C VAL A 431 -8.01 -6.38 15.18
N PRO A 432 -8.66 -7.46 15.65
CA PRO A 432 -9.77 -8.08 14.91
C PRO A 432 -10.92 -7.13 14.57
N GLN A 433 -11.13 -6.09 15.39
CA GLN A 433 -12.19 -5.09 15.27
C GLN A 433 -11.86 -3.95 14.29
N PHE A 434 -10.71 -3.99 13.59
CA PHE A 434 -10.24 -2.86 12.78
C PHE A 434 -11.29 -2.36 11.79
N PHE A 435 -12.06 -3.26 11.16
CA PHE A 435 -13.02 -2.87 10.13
C PHE A 435 -14.23 -2.14 10.71
N ASP A 436 -14.68 -2.50 11.92
CA ASP A 436 -15.74 -1.80 12.65
C ASP A 436 -15.26 -0.41 13.09
N LEU A 437 -14.02 -0.32 13.61
CA LEU A 437 -13.38 0.95 13.96
C LEU A 437 -13.26 1.86 12.73
N LEU A 438 -12.75 1.33 11.65
CA LEU A 438 -12.54 2.04 10.39
C LEU A 438 -13.86 2.60 9.83
N THR A 439 -14.88 1.74 9.74
CA THR A 439 -16.19 2.11 9.18
C THR A 439 -16.86 3.20 10.01
N GLN A 440 -16.87 3.05 11.34
CA GLN A 440 -17.49 4.02 12.23
C GLN A 440 -16.76 5.36 12.19
N GLN A 441 -15.43 5.36 12.16
CA GLN A 441 -14.66 6.60 12.06
C GLN A 441 -14.96 7.33 10.76
N GLN A 442 -15.01 6.64 9.63
CA GLN A 442 -15.36 7.26 8.37
C GLN A 442 -16.78 7.83 8.35
N ASP A 443 -17.74 7.15 9.00
CA ASP A 443 -19.10 7.68 9.14
C ASP A 443 -19.10 9.01 9.90
N GLN A 444 -18.32 9.13 10.97
CA GLN A 444 -18.20 10.36 11.75
C GLN A 444 -17.39 11.44 11.01
N PHE A 445 -16.28 11.05 10.39
CA PHE A 445 -15.47 12.00 9.62
C PHE A 445 -16.22 12.57 8.42
N ASP A 446 -17.03 11.77 7.72
CA ASP A 446 -17.90 12.24 6.63
C ASP A 446 -18.88 13.32 7.11
N LEU A 447 -19.46 13.19 8.30
CA LEU A 447 -20.33 14.22 8.87
C LEU A 447 -19.57 15.54 9.07
N ALA A 448 -18.32 15.51 9.51
CA ALA A 448 -17.51 16.71 9.68
C ALA A 448 -17.05 17.28 8.32
N ILE A 449 -16.58 16.45 7.41
CA ILE A 449 -16.10 16.84 6.08
C ILE A 449 -17.24 17.48 5.28
N THR A 450 -18.46 16.95 5.38
CA THR A 450 -19.64 17.50 4.72
C THR A 450 -20.29 18.68 5.48
N GLY A 451 -19.70 19.09 6.62
CA GLY A 451 -20.14 20.26 7.39
C GLY A 451 -21.41 20.03 8.24
N LYS A 452 -21.76 18.77 8.51
CA LYS A 452 -22.92 18.39 9.32
C LYS A 452 -22.61 18.28 10.82
N GLN A 453 -21.32 18.22 11.18
CA GLN A 453 -20.84 18.05 12.55
C GLN A 453 -19.52 18.80 12.74
N ASP A 454 -19.25 19.30 13.94
CA ASP A 454 -17.95 19.91 14.28
C ASP A 454 -16.89 18.86 14.65
N ALA A 455 -15.63 19.26 14.65
CA ALA A 455 -14.51 18.37 14.94
C ALA A 455 -14.59 17.75 16.34
N LYS A 456 -14.93 18.55 17.36
CA LYS A 456 -15.00 18.06 18.74
C LYS A 456 -16.06 16.98 18.90
N THR A 457 -17.28 17.25 18.44
CA THR A 457 -18.39 16.28 18.47
C THR A 457 -18.05 15.01 17.71
N THR A 458 -17.37 15.16 16.56
CA THR A 458 -16.89 14.03 15.74
C THR A 458 -15.93 13.16 16.55
N MET A 459 -14.90 13.76 17.13
CA MET A 459 -13.88 13.02 17.86
C MET A 459 -14.42 12.41 19.16
N ASP A 460 -15.36 13.05 19.85
CA ASP A 460 -16.03 12.49 21.03
C ASP A 460 -16.85 11.25 20.66
N ASN A 461 -17.59 11.29 19.55
CA ASN A 461 -18.36 10.14 19.06
C ASN A 461 -17.45 8.98 18.65
N VAL A 462 -16.34 9.27 17.97
CA VAL A 462 -15.34 8.26 17.59
C VAL A 462 -14.73 7.62 18.83
N ALA A 463 -14.24 8.41 19.78
CA ALA A 463 -13.62 7.92 21.00
C ALA A 463 -14.56 7.03 21.81
N LYS A 464 -15.80 7.48 22.00
CA LYS A 464 -16.82 6.71 22.73
C LYS A 464 -17.13 5.38 22.06
N TYR A 465 -17.37 5.37 20.75
CA TYR A 465 -17.64 4.12 20.03
C TYR A 465 -16.47 3.15 20.13
N GLN A 466 -15.26 3.66 19.92
CA GLN A 466 -14.04 2.84 19.99
C GLN A 466 -13.84 2.27 21.41
N GLU A 467 -14.04 3.07 22.46
CA GLU A 467 -13.98 2.61 23.85
C GLU A 467 -14.98 1.49 24.13
N ASP A 468 -16.25 1.68 23.73
CA ASP A 468 -17.31 0.69 23.92
C ASP A 468 -17.02 -0.61 23.15
N LEU A 469 -16.54 -0.51 21.91
CA LEU A 469 -16.19 -1.66 21.07
C LEU A 469 -15.04 -2.46 21.67
N LEU A 470 -13.97 -1.78 22.09
CA LEU A 470 -12.78 -2.41 22.67
C LEU A 470 -13.08 -3.07 24.03
N LYS A 471 -13.94 -2.47 24.87
CA LYS A 471 -14.44 -3.07 26.11
C LYS A 471 -15.26 -4.33 25.84
N ASN A 472 -16.20 -4.25 24.91
CA ASN A 472 -17.04 -5.39 24.56
C ASN A 472 -16.22 -6.56 23.97
N ALA A 473 -15.12 -6.25 23.30
CA ALA A 473 -14.17 -7.24 22.79
C ALA A 473 -13.20 -7.77 23.88
N GLY A 474 -13.22 -7.22 25.09
CA GLY A 474 -12.32 -7.61 26.18
C GLY A 474 -10.86 -7.15 25.96
N LEU A 475 -10.62 -6.22 25.05
CA LEU A 475 -9.28 -5.69 24.77
C LEU A 475 -8.86 -4.61 25.78
N ILE A 476 -9.81 -3.92 26.39
CA ILE A 476 -9.56 -2.95 27.48
C ILE A 476 -10.52 -3.19 28.65
N LYS A 477 -10.18 -2.63 29.84
CA LYS A 477 -10.95 -2.80 31.10
C LYS A 477 -12.12 -1.83 31.19
#